data_d1eb84ddd5d336309e072906c7c2c19a
#
_entry.id   d1eb84ddd5d336309e072906c7c2c19a
#
_cell.length_a   1.000
_cell.length_b   1.000
_cell.length_c   1.000
_cell.angle_alpha   90.00
_cell.angle_beta   90.00
_cell.angle_gamma   90.00
#
_symmetry.space_group_name_H-M   'P 1'
#
loop_
_entity.id
_entity.type
_entity.pdbx_description
1 polymer ?
#
loop_
_entity_poly.entity_id
_entity_poly.type
_entity_poly.pdbx_seq_one_letter_code
_entity_poly.pdbx_strand_id
1 'polypeptide(L)'
;MGKFDNRSSYMSGLFSDGVDRLGSQSKTILVTHLQQTGRFNVLERTNMEELKTEAAISGQSQQLKGATYVVTGDVTEFGRKEVGDRQLWGILGRGKSQVAYAKVNLNIVNVKTSEVVFSSQGAGEYTLSNREVIGFGGTASYDSTLNGKVLDLAIREAVNNLVAGIESGTWQPAK
;
A
#
# COMPACT_ATOMS: atom_id res chain seq x y z
N MET A 1 -13.03 -2.28 3.44
CA MET A 1 -12.06 -1.43 2.71
C MET A 1 -12.60 -1.10 1.34
N GLY A 2 -12.31 0.10 0.83
CA GLY A 2 -12.62 0.51 -0.52
C GLY A 2 -11.57 0.03 -1.53
N LYS A 3 -11.60 0.65 -2.72
CA LYS A 3 -10.70 0.36 -3.82
C LYS A 3 -9.29 0.86 -3.52
N PHE A 4 -8.29 0.14 -3.95
CA PHE A 4 -6.90 0.54 -3.96
C PHE A 4 -6.38 0.37 -5.39
N ASP A 5 -6.02 1.45 -6.04
CA ASP A 5 -5.66 1.47 -7.46
C ASP A 5 -4.19 1.78 -7.68
N ASN A 6 -3.61 1.18 -8.71
CA ASN A 6 -2.31 1.60 -9.22
C ASN A 6 -2.50 2.72 -10.25
N ARG A 7 -2.14 3.94 -9.89
CA ARG A 7 -2.12 5.11 -10.80
C ARG A 7 -0.72 5.49 -11.24
N SER A 8 0.30 4.73 -10.83
CA SER A 8 1.66 4.95 -11.31
C SER A 8 1.81 4.54 -12.77
N SER A 9 2.83 5.07 -13.43
CA SER A 9 3.18 4.65 -14.81
C SER A 9 3.81 3.25 -14.87
N TYR A 10 4.10 2.64 -13.72
CA TYR A 10 4.74 1.34 -13.63
C TYR A 10 3.78 0.23 -14.05
N MET A 11 4.18 -0.57 -15.03
CA MET A 11 3.41 -1.70 -15.59
C MET A 11 2.02 -1.33 -16.15
N SER A 12 1.70 -0.04 -16.32
CA SER A 12 0.51 0.37 -17.01
C SER A 12 0.64 0.02 -18.50
N GLY A 13 -0.05 -1.01 -18.95
CA GLY A 13 -0.10 -1.42 -20.35
C GLY A 13 0.80 -2.60 -20.77
N LEU A 14 1.72 -3.08 -19.93
CA LEU A 14 2.60 -4.21 -20.28
C LEU A 14 1.97 -5.59 -19.98
N PHE A 15 0.96 -5.63 -19.12
CA PHE A 15 0.20 -6.84 -18.79
C PHE A 15 -1.29 -6.51 -18.80
N SER A 16 -1.90 -6.59 -19.97
CA SER A 16 -3.32 -6.29 -20.20
C SER A 16 -4.27 -7.42 -19.80
N ASP A 17 -3.91 -8.26 -18.82
CA ASP A 17 -4.80 -9.28 -18.27
C ASP A 17 -5.83 -8.72 -17.27
N GLY A 18 -5.89 -7.39 -17.14
CA GLY A 18 -6.90 -6.69 -16.33
C GLY A 18 -6.73 -6.84 -14.81
N VAL A 19 -5.66 -7.48 -14.35
CA VAL A 19 -5.42 -7.68 -12.91
C VAL A 19 -4.47 -6.62 -12.37
N ASP A 20 -4.98 -5.73 -11.54
CA ASP A 20 -4.13 -4.79 -10.78
C ASP A 20 -3.47 -5.49 -9.59
N ARG A 21 -2.33 -6.14 -9.88
CA ARG A 21 -1.55 -6.86 -8.86
C ARG A 21 -0.96 -5.93 -7.81
N LEU A 22 -0.52 -4.74 -8.23
CA LEU A 22 0.09 -3.75 -7.34
C LEU A 22 -0.96 -3.18 -6.37
N GLY A 23 -2.14 -2.83 -6.86
CA GLY A 23 -3.26 -2.37 -6.03
C GLY A 23 -3.75 -3.46 -5.08
N SER A 24 -3.85 -4.70 -5.54
CA SER A 24 -4.24 -5.84 -4.71
C SER A 24 -3.25 -6.12 -3.59
N GLN A 25 -1.95 -6.10 -3.89
CA GLN A 25 -0.89 -6.25 -2.90
C GLN A 25 -0.89 -5.10 -1.89
N SER A 26 -1.05 -3.87 -2.36
CA SER A 26 -1.15 -2.68 -1.51
C SER A 26 -2.34 -2.75 -0.55
N LYS A 27 -3.49 -3.23 -1.02
CA LYS A 27 -4.69 -3.42 -0.19
C LYS A 27 -4.43 -4.39 0.97
N THR A 28 -3.76 -5.52 0.70
CA THR A 28 -3.43 -6.51 1.72
C THR A 28 -2.48 -5.94 2.78
N ILE A 29 -1.43 -5.25 2.34
CA ILE A 29 -0.46 -4.59 3.23
C ILE A 29 -1.17 -3.53 4.10
N LEU A 30 -2.06 -2.73 3.49
CA LEU A 30 -2.80 -1.68 4.20
C LEU A 30 -3.70 -2.26 5.30
N VAL A 31 -4.43 -3.34 5.02
CA VAL A 31 -5.27 -4.02 6.02
C VAL A 31 -4.42 -4.44 7.22
N THR A 32 -3.26 -5.03 6.97
CA THR A 32 -2.33 -5.48 8.01
C THR A 32 -1.87 -4.31 8.88
N HIS A 33 -1.38 -3.23 8.26
CA HIS A 33 -0.90 -2.07 9.03
C HIS A 33 -2.01 -1.37 9.81
N LEU A 34 -3.19 -1.16 9.23
CA LEU A 34 -4.33 -0.58 9.95
C LEU A 34 -4.69 -1.40 11.19
N GLN A 35 -4.71 -2.73 11.06
CA GLN A 35 -5.04 -3.62 12.16
C GLN A 35 -3.97 -3.61 13.25
N GLN A 36 -2.69 -3.58 12.88
CA GLN A 36 -1.56 -3.52 13.81
C GLN A 36 -1.53 -2.24 14.65
N THR A 37 -2.10 -1.14 14.17
CA THR A 37 -2.18 0.10 14.97
C THR A 37 -3.06 -0.02 16.20
N GLY A 38 -4.00 -0.98 16.24
CA GLY A 38 -5.03 -1.11 17.28
C GLY A 38 -6.04 0.04 17.34
N ARG A 39 -5.96 1.00 16.41
CA ARG A 39 -6.86 2.18 16.34
C ARG A 39 -8.06 1.96 15.42
N PHE A 40 -8.00 0.94 14.57
CA PHE A 40 -9.03 0.66 13.57
C PHE A 40 -9.62 -0.73 13.75
N ASN A 41 -10.94 -0.81 13.71
CA ASN A 41 -11.64 -2.08 13.60
C ASN A 41 -11.87 -2.40 12.13
N VAL A 42 -10.94 -3.14 11.53
CA VAL A 42 -10.97 -3.44 10.09
C VAL A 42 -12.01 -4.52 9.81
N LEU A 43 -12.98 -4.21 8.95
CA LEU A 43 -14.04 -5.14 8.56
C LEU A 43 -13.68 -5.85 7.26
N GLU A 44 -13.71 -7.19 7.29
CA GLU A 44 -13.55 -8.01 6.10
C GLU A 44 -14.80 -7.93 5.21
N ARG A 45 -14.61 -7.78 3.91
CA ARG A 45 -15.69 -7.73 2.91
C ARG A 45 -15.34 -8.50 1.63
N THR A 46 -14.12 -9.02 1.52
CA THR A 46 -13.64 -9.72 0.32
C THR A 46 -14.13 -11.16 0.33
N ASN A 47 -14.07 -11.83 1.48
CA ASN A 47 -14.36 -13.25 1.64
C ASN A 47 -15.74 -13.48 2.33
N MET A 48 -16.74 -12.70 1.92
CA MET A 48 -18.08 -12.74 2.57
C MET A 48 -18.82 -14.06 2.36
N GLU A 49 -18.65 -14.69 1.20
CA GLU A 49 -19.33 -15.96 0.89
C GLU A 49 -18.75 -17.12 1.69
N GLU A 50 -17.43 -17.18 1.84
CA GLU A 50 -16.74 -18.15 2.69
C GLU A 50 -17.16 -17.98 4.15
N LEU A 51 -17.20 -16.73 4.63
CA LEU A 51 -17.64 -16.44 6.00
C LEU A 51 -19.09 -16.84 6.26
N LYS A 52 -19.98 -16.65 5.28
CA LYS A 52 -21.39 -17.11 5.38
C LYS A 52 -21.47 -18.63 5.43
N THR A 53 -20.67 -19.30 4.60
CA THR A 53 -20.62 -20.76 4.56
C THR A 53 -20.17 -21.32 5.91
N GLU A 54 -19.11 -20.80 6.49
CA GLU A 54 -18.61 -21.21 7.80
C GLU A 54 -19.61 -20.92 8.94
N ALA A 55 -20.28 -19.77 8.90
CA ALA A 55 -21.32 -19.43 9.86
C ALA A 55 -22.49 -20.43 9.79
N ALA A 56 -22.90 -20.81 8.59
CA ALA A 56 -23.95 -21.81 8.39
C ALA A 56 -23.55 -23.20 8.91
N ILE A 57 -22.31 -23.63 8.66
CA ILE A 57 -21.76 -24.90 9.15
C ILE A 57 -21.71 -24.92 10.69
N SER A 58 -21.34 -23.80 11.30
CA SER A 58 -21.26 -23.66 12.77
C SER A 58 -22.63 -23.45 13.45
N GLY A 59 -23.71 -23.37 12.67
CA GLY A 59 -25.07 -23.12 13.18
C GLY A 59 -25.27 -21.72 13.77
N GLN A 60 -24.41 -20.77 13.44
CA GLN A 60 -24.49 -19.39 13.92
C GLN A 60 -25.03 -18.45 12.84
N SER A 61 -25.91 -17.52 13.26
CA SER A 61 -26.32 -16.43 12.37
C SER A 61 -25.24 -15.35 12.33
N GLN A 62 -24.82 -14.95 11.12
CA GLN A 62 -23.82 -13.91 10.95
C GLN A 62 -24.40 -12.53 11.27
N GLN A 63 -23.80 -11.81 12.21
CA GLN A 63 -24.14 -10.42 12.53
C GLN A 63 -23.12 -9.47 11.90
N LEU A 64 -23.49 -8.86 10.78
CA LEU A 64 -22.62 -7.95 10.04
C LEU A 64 -22.58 -6.56 10.68
N LYS A 65 -21.38 -6.14 11.08
CA LYS A 65 -21.13 -4.77 11.55
C LYS A 65 -21.01 -3.82 10.38
N GLY A 66 -21.74 -2.70 10.39
CA GLY A 66 -21.59 -1.62 9.41
C GLY A 66 -20.29 -0.87 9.58
N ALA A 67 -19.76 -0.32 8.50
CA ALA A 67 -18.60 0.56 8.54
C ALA A 67 -19.06 2.02 8.55
N THR A 68 -18.44 2.85 9.41
CA THR A 68 -18.65 4.31 9.42
C THR A 68 -17.81 4.97 8.35
N TYR A 69 -16.63 4.43 8.09
CA TYR A 69 -15.67 4.95 7.11
C TYR A 69 -15.21 3.86 6.15
N VAL A 70 -14.88 4.28 4.94
CA VAL A 70 -14.19 3.46 3.94
C VAL A 70 -12.81 4.06 3.71
N VAL A 71 -11.77 3.23 3.79
CA VAL A 71 -10.41 3.62 3.40
C VAL A 71 -10.21 3.23 1.96
N THR A 72 -9.87 4.21 1.13
CA THR A 72 -9.43 4.03 -0.26
C THR A 72 -7.97 4.45 -0.39
N GLY A 73 -7.29 4.00 -1.42
CA GLY A 73 -5.92 4.39 -1.65
C GLY A 73 -5.48 4.25 -3.10
N ASP A 74 -4.37 4.92 -3.38
CA ASP A 74 -3.73 4.90 -4.69
C ASP A 74 -2.23 4.76 -4.52
N VAL A 75 -1.60 3.91 -5.35
CA VAL A 75 -0.17 3.99 -5.60
C VAL A 75 0.05 5.06 -6.65
N THR A 76 0.54 6.22 -6.24
CA THR A 76 0.71 7.40 -7.11
C THR A 76 2.02 7.39 -7.87
N GLU A 77 3.07 6.88 -7.25
CA GLU A 77 4.37 6.70 -7.88
C GLU A 77 4.93 5.32 -7.50
N PHE A 78 5.53 4.68 -8.47
CA PHE A 78 6.24 3.42 -8.26
C PHE A 78 7.31 3.26 -9.34
N GLY A 79 8.52 2.86 -8.97
CA GLY A 79 9.58 2.69 -9.94
C GLY A 79 10.96 2.46 -9.34
N ARG A 80 11.96 2.67 -10.18
CA ARG A 80 13.38 2.59 -9.83
C ARG A 80 14.11 3.81 -10.37
N LYS A 81 15.08 4.29 -9.59
CA LYS A 81 15.98 5.38 -9.98
C LYS A 81 17.42 4.98 -9.73
N GLU A 82 18.33 5.43 -10.59
CA GLU A 82 19.76 5.34 -10.32
C GLU A 82 20.19 6.56 -9.51
N VAL A 83 20.84 6.31 -8.38
CA VAL A 83 21.47 7.35 -7.57
C VAL A 83 22.97 7.23 -7.76
N GLY A 84 23.57 8.21 -8.42
CA GLY A 84 25.02 8.30 -8.54
C GLY A 84 25.61 9.01 -7.33
N ASP A 85 26.53 8.37 -6.62
CA ASP A 85 27.38 9.06 -5.66
C ASP A 85 28.27 10.06 -6.42
N ARG A 86 27.93 11.35 -6.36
CA ARG A 86 28.89 12.42 -6.61
C ARG A 86 29.76 12.55 -5.37
N GLN A 87 30.70 11.63 -5.20
CA GLN A 87 31.76 11.91 -4.25
C GLN A 87 32.71 12.97 -4.85
N LEU A 88 32.85 14.06 -4.12
CA LEU A 88 33.95 15.04 -4.30
C LEU A 88 35.26 14.27 -4.39
N TRP A 89 36.10 14.67 -5.34
CA TRP A 89 37.49 14.17 -5.54
C TRP A 89 37.62 12.82 -6.28
N GLY A 90 37.16 12.69 -7.47
CA GLY A 90 37.72 12.02 -8.64
C GLY A 90 38.52 10.70 -8.50
N ILE A 91 38.57 10.08 -7.34
CA ILE A 91 39.40 8.90 -7.08
C ILE A 91 38.56 7.91 -6.26
N LEU A 92 38.24 6.77 -6.86
CA LEU A 92 37.57 5.59 -6.30
C LEU A 92 36.05 5.49 -6.56
N GLY A 93 35.70 4.65 -7.53
CA GLY A 93 34.47 3.89 -7.57
C GLY A 93 33.24 4.67 -7.99
N ARG A 94 32.90 4.65 -9.27
CA ARG A 94 31.56 4.94 -9.78
C ARG A 94 30.60 3.86 -9.27
N GLY A 95 30.19 3.96 -8.02
CA GLY A 95 29.12 3.15 -7.46
C GLY A 95 27.77 3.73 -7.91
N LYS A 96 27.14 3.14 -8.91
CA LYS A 96 25.73 3.41 -9.21
C LYS A 96 24.91 2.52 -8.31
N SER A 97 24.17 3.12 -7.39
CA SER A 97 23.16 2.41 -6.60
C SER A 97 21.81 2.55 -7.26
N GLN A 98 21.07 1.47 -7.38
CA GLN A 98 19.68 1.51 -7.80
C GLN A 98 18.78 1.55 -6.56
N VAL A 99 17.79 2.43 -6.59
CA VAL A 99 16.81 2.58 -5.51
C VAL A 99 15.41 2.35 -6.08
N ALA A 100 14.70 1.41 -5.50
CA ALA A 100 13.27 1.27 -5.75
C ALA A 100 12.51 2.25 -4.85
N TYR A 101 11.44 2.85 -5.35
CA TYR A 101 10.64 3.80 -4.60
C TYR A 101 9.15 3.61 -4.86
N ALA A 102 8.34 3.97 -3.87
CA ALA A 102 6.89 4.02 -3.97
C ALA A 102 6.35 5.23 -3.22
N LYS A 103 5.25 5.79 -3.72
CA LYS A 103 4.41 6.73 -2.98
C LYS A 103 2.98 6.25 -3.02
N VAL A 104 2.32 6.36 -1.89
CA VAL A 104 0.91 6.00 -1.73
C VAL A 104 0.13 7.17 -1.14
N ASN A 105 -1.12 7.28 -1.54
CA ASN A 105 -2.09 8.18 -0.95
C ASN A 105 -3.23 7.36 -0.35
N LEU A 106 -3.69 7.73 0.84
CA LEU A 106 -4.85 7.14 1.52
C LEU A 106 -5.90 8.20 1.75
N ASN A 107 -7.16 7.85 1.52
CA ASN A 107 -8.31 8.71 1.78
C ASN A 107 -9.28 7.97 2.71
N ILE A 108 -9.73 8.67 3.73
CA ILE A 108 -10.79 8.23 4.64
C ILE A 108 -12.09 8.90 4.19
N VAL A 109 -13.04 8.09 3.78
CA VAL A 109 -14.33 8.55 3.23
C VAL A 109 -15.45 8.17 4.20
N ASN A 110 -16.25 9.14 4.58
CA ASN A 110 -17.45 8.93 5.38
C ASN A 110 -18.52 8.24 4.50
N VAL A 111 -19.04 7.09 4.98
CA VAL A 111 -20.00 6.29 4.20
C VAL A 111 -21.33 7.01 4.00
N LYS A 112 -21.76 7.85 4.97
CA LYS A 112 -23.06 8.53 4.90
C LYS A 112 -23.03 9.74 3.98
N THR A 113 -21.93 10.51 4.01
CA THR A 113 -21.84 11.79 3.29
C THR A 113 -21.03 11.71 2.00
N SER A 114 -20.27 10.62 1.81
CA SER A 114 -19.29 10.45 0.73
C SER A 114 -18.17 11.51 0.76
N GLU A 115 -17.99 12.19 1.87
CA GLU A 115 -16.97 13.19 2.08
C GLU A 115 -15.62 12.54 2.42
N VAL A 116 -14.54 13.02 1.82
CA VAL A 116 -13.18 12.69 2.23
C VAL A 116 -12.85 13.50 3.48
N VAL A 117 -12.91 12.86 4.63
CA VAL A 117 -12.73 13.53 5.93
C VAL A 117 -11.26 13.65 6.34
N PHE A 118 -10.39 12.83 5.76
CA PHE A 118 -8.96 12.89 5.99
C PHE A 118 -8.20 12.23 4.85
N SER A 119 -7.01 12.74 4.56
CA SER A 119 -6.07 12.15 3.61
C SER A 119 -4.68 12.10 4.22
N SER A 120 -3.95 11.02 3.94
CA SER A 120 -2.54 10.87 4.32
C SER A 120 -1.73 10.33 3.16
N GLN A 121 -0.45 10.64 3.16
CA GLN A 121 0.51 10.15 2.17
C GLN A 121 1.66 9.46 2.88
N GLY A 122 2.29 8.53 2.17
CA GLY A 122 3.52 7.91 2.60
C GLY A 122 4.42 7.60 1.41
N ALA A 123 5.72 7.62 1.66
CA ALA A 123 6.75 7.28 0.70
C ALA A 123 7.63 6.16 1.24
N GLY A 124 8.13 5.32 0.38
CA GLY A 124 9.07 4.27 0.72
C GLY A 124 10.19 4.18 -0.31
N GLU A 125 11.40 4.02 0.15
CA GLU A 125 12.57 3.78 -0.70
C GLU A 125 13.33 2.57 -0.18
N TYR A 126 13.88 1.79 -1.10
CA TYR A 126 14.69 0.61 -0.81
C TYR A 126 15.88 0.55 -1.76
N THR A 127 17.08 0.55 -1.21
CA THR A 127 18.30 0.42 -2.00
C THR A 127 18.50 -1.02 -2.41
N LEU A 128 18.66 -1.26 -3.73
CA LEU A 128 18.84 -2.59 -4.28
C LEU A 128 20.27 -3.09 -4.02
N SER A 129 20.40 -4.34 -3.57
CA SER A 129 21.68 -5.01 -3.51
C SER A 129 22.19 -5.38 -4.91
N ASN A 130 23.52 -5.59 -5.06
CA ASN A 130 24.09 -6.01 -6.34
C ASN A 130 23.47 -7.28 -6.91
N ARG A 131 23.00 -8.20 -6.06
CA ARG A 131 22.31 -9.44 -6.48
C ARG A 131 20.93 -9.14 -7.05
N GLU A 132 20.21 -8.20 -6.45
CA GLU A 132 18.88 -7.77 -6.91
C GLU A 132 18.97 -7.00 -8.23
N VAL A 133 20.07 -6.30 -8.48
CA VAL A 133 20.33 -5.60 -9.75
C VAL A 133 20.65 -6.59 -10.89
N ILE A 134 21.48 -7.62 -10.64
CA ILE A 134 21.90 -8.59 -11.64
C ILE A 134 20.75 -9.50 -12.08
N GLY A 135 19.80 -9.84 -11.19
CA GLY A 135 18.62 -10.64 -11.50
C GLY A 135 17.64 -10.00 -12.49
N PHE A 136 17.86 -8.72 -12.84
CA PHE A 136 16.98 -7.92 -13.71
C PHE A 136 17.45 -7.73 -15.14
N GLY A 137 18.56 -8.38 -15.54
CA GLY A 137 19.19 -8.16 -16.84
C GLY A 137 18.52 -8.82 -18.04
N GLY A 138 17.38 -9.47 -17.93
CA GLY A 138 16.87 -10.27 -19.05
C GLY A 138 15.35 -10.33 -19.27
N THR A 139 14.54 -10.16 -18.28
CA THR A 139 13.08 -10.18 -18.43
C THR A 139 12.46 -9.30 -17.36
N ALA A 140 11.47 -8.49 -17.74
CA ALA A 140 10.66 -7.70 -16.81
C ALA A 140 9.76 -8.63 -15.97
N SER A 141 10.36 -9.50 -15.15
CA SER A 141 9.62 -10.30 -14.21
C SER A 141 9.17 -9.41 -13.05
N TYR A 142 7.90 -9.48 -12.74
CA TYR A 142 7.32 -8.84 -11.57
C TYR A 142 7.95 -9.46 -10.32
N ASP A 143 8.86 -8.72 -9.66
CA ASP A 143 9.40 -9.13 -8.37
C ASP A 143 8.46 -8.69 -7.26
N SER A 144 7.54 -9.57 -6.92
CA SER A 144 6.54 -9.34 -5.87
C SER A 144 7.17 -9.07 -4.50
N THR A 145 8.36 -9.63 -4.24
CA THR A 145 9.08 -9.46 -2.98
C THR A 145 9.63 -8.05 -2.83
N LEU A 146 10.29 -7.53 -3.86
CA LEU A 146 10.84 -6.17 -3.85
C LEU A 146 9.71 -5.13 -3.85
N ASN A 147 8.71 -5.33 -4.70
CA ASN A 147 7.54 -4.48 -4.75
C ASN A 147 6.82 -4.45 -3.40
N GLY A 148 6.69 -5.61 -2.75
CA GLY A 148 6.14 -5.72 -1.41
C GLY A 148 6.91 -4.92 -0.37
N LYS A 149 8.25 -4.99 -0.36
CA LYS A 149 9.09 -4.22 0.57
C LYS A 149 8.89 -2.71 0.43
N VAL A 150 8.91 -2.20 -0.78
CA VAL A 150 8.77 -0.76 -1.05
C VAL A 150 7.37 -0.26 -0.73
N LEU A 151 6.34 -1.02 -1.11
CA LEU A 151 4.95 -0.72 -0.78
C LEU A 151 4.70 -0.78 0.72
N ASP A 152 5.29 -1.77 1.42
CA ASP A 152 5.18 -1.88 2.88
C ASP A 152 5.70 -0.62 3.58
N LEU A 153 6.86 -0.12 3.18
CA LEU A 153 7.44 1.11 3.72
C LEU A 153 6.53 2.31 3.47
N ALA A 154 6.06 2.50 2.25
CA ALA A 154 5.21 3.63 1.88
C ALA A 154 3.84 3.58 2.58
N ILE A 155 3.21 2.42 2.63
CA ILE A 155 1.89 2.25 3.26
C ILE A 155 2.01 2.40 4.78
N ARG A 156 3.06 1.86 5.40
CA ARG A 156 3.32 2.02 6.84
C ARG A 156 3.46 3.49 7.21
N GLU A 157 4.21 4.27 6.45
CA GLU A 157 4.33 5.70 6.68
C GLU A 157 2.98 6.41 6.52
N ALA A 158 2.21 6.11 5.48
CA ALA A 158 0.88 6.69 5.29
C ALA A 158 -0.07 6.35 6.46
N VAL A 159 -0.02 5.12 6.98
CA VAL A 159 -0.83 4.70 8.14
C VAL A 159 -0.35 5.40 9.41
N ASN A 160 0.95 5.56 9.62
CA ASN A 160 1.48 6.32 10.77
C ASN A 160 1.04 7.79 10.72
N ASN A 161 1.06 8.41 9.55
CA ASN A 161 0.57 9.78 9.35
C ASN A 161 -0.94 9.88 9.61
N LEU A 162 -1.72 8.85 9.25
CA LEU A 162 -3.14 8.76 9.57
C LEU A 162 -3.36 8.69 11.10
N VAL A 163 -2.61 7.86 11.81
CA VAL A 163 -2.69 7.74 13.27
C VAL A 163 -2.27 9.05 13.94
N ALA A 164 -1.19 9.68 13.48
CA ALA A 164 -0.76 10.98 13.98
C ALA A 164 -1.84 12.07 13.79
N GLY A 165 -2.58 12.03 12.67
CA GLY A 165 -3.72 12.92 12.43
C GLY A 165 -4.85 12.73 13.45
N ILE A 166 -5.12 11.49 13.89
CA ILE A 166 -6.07 11.20 14.96
C ILE A 166 -5.56 11.73 16.31
N GLU A 167 -4.31 11.45 16.63
CA GLU A 167 -3.70 11.81 17.93
C GLU A 167 -3.54 13.32 18.10
N SER A 168 -3.24 14.05 17.03
CA SER A 168 -3.18 15.52 17.02
C SER A 168 -4.56 16.20 17.01
N GLY A 169 -5.63 15.42 16.83
CA GLY A 169 -6.99 15.95 16.72
C GLY A 169 -7.31 16.62 15.38
N THR A 170 -6.42 16.50 14.38
CA THR A 170 -6.66 17.01 13.02
C THR A 170 -7.82 16.29 12.36
N TRP A 171 -8.00 15.04 12.69
CA TRP A 171 -9.17 14.23 12.34
C TRP A 171 -9.69 13.47 13.55
N GLN A 172 -10.98 13.60 13.84
CA GLN A 172 -11.63 12.86 14.92
C GLN A 172 -12.67 11.90 14.31
N PRO A 173 -12.44 10.57 14.43
CA PRO A 173 -13.46 9.60 14.03
C PRO A 173 -14.75 9.81 14.80
N ALA A 174 -15.89 9.73 14.14
CA ALA A 174 -17.19 9.73 14.81
C ALA A 174 -17.26 8.53 15.79
N LYS A 175 -17.75 8.79 16.99
CA LYS A 175 -17.95 7.79 18.05
C LYS A 175 -19.03 6.76 17.67
#